data_b8223a4a7892f19174950e40b15092bc
#
_entry.id   b8223a4a7892f19174950e40b15092bc
#
_cell.length_a   1.000
_cell.length_b   1.000
_cell.length_c   1.000
_cell.angle_alpha   90.00
_cell.angle_beta   90.00
_cell.angle_gamma   90.00
#
_symmetry.space_group_name_H-M   'P 1'
#
loop_
_entity.id
_entity.type
_entity.pdbx_description
1 polymer ?
#
loop_
_entity_poly.entity_id
_entity_poly.type
_entity_poly.pdbx_seq_one_letter_code
_entity_poly.pdbx_strand_id
1 'polypeptide(L)'
;KDRNLMPAKKARKATKKAVKRKSVKAVKYSYDFGQKTDGSSKLRELLGGKGANLAEMARIGLPVPPGFTITTDVCSYFYDNGRQYPKTLAAEVKASVAQIEKEVGKKLGADKNPLLLSVRSGARESMPGMMDTILNLGLNDKTVKALAKESGNAAFAYDCYRRFIQMYGDVVMGVQAVNENDHCPFEGILEKVRKEAGVELDNELTAKDLQELIKRYKAVITQRTGTAFPQADYEQLWGSVSAVFNSWQNERATLYRQKYGIPAAWGTAVNVQLMVF
;
A
#
# COMPACT_ATOMS: atom_id res chain seq x y z
N LYS A 1 61.22 -60.57 -39.95
CA LYS A 1 60.99 -60.30 -38.49
C LYS A 1 60.66 -58.84 -38.35
N ASP A 2 59.41 -58.53 -38.70
CA ASP A 2 58.98 -57.12 -38.77
C ASP A 2 58.04 -56.84 -37.61
N ARG A 3 58.39 -55.88 -36.81
CA ARG A 3 57.51 -55.33 -35.74
C ARG A 3 56.76 -54.16 -36.29
N ASN A 4 55.50 -54.32 -36.51
CA ASN A 4 54.53 -53.28 -36.82
C ASN A 4 54.39 -52.28 -35.63
N LEU A 5 54.75 -51.06 -35.80
CA LEU A 5 54.46 -49.91 -34.89
C LEU A 5 53.18 -49.25 -35.36
N MET A 6 52.13 -49.37 -34.53
CA MET A 6 50.91 -48.57 -34.72
C MET A 6 51.12 -47.09 -34.33
N PRO A 7 50.55 -46.15 -35.08
CA PRO A 7 50.64 -44.72 -34.70
C PRO A 7 49.64 -44.32 -33.62
N ALA A 8 50.10 -43.52 -32.66
CA ALA A 8 49.34 -42.98 -31.56
C ALA A 8 48.19 -42.05 -31.98
N LYS A 9 46.99 -42.30 -31.50
CA LYS A 9 45.79 -41.47 -31.65
C LYS A 9 45.97 -40.14 -30.90
N LYS A 10 46.04 -39.02 -31.60
CA LYS A 10 46.00 -37.66 -31.07
C LYS A 10 44.59 -37.42 -30.43
N ALA A 11 44.52 -37.20 -29.13
CA ALA A 11 43.33 -36.77 -28.41
C ALA A 11 42.94 -35.34 -28.81
N ARG A 12 41.78 -35.18 -29.41
CA ARG A 12 41.17 -33.87 -29.67
C ARG A 12 40.67 -33.27 -28.35
N LYS A 13 41.29 -32.17 -27.89
CA LYS A 13 40.78 -31.35 -26.81
C LYS A 13 39.50 -30.65 -27.27
N ALA A 14 38.36 -31.09 -26.75
CA ALA A 14 37.07 -30.40 -26.91
C ALA A 14 37.05 -29.12 -26.05
N THR A 15 37.17 -27.99 -26.69
CA THR A 15 36.97 -26.67 -26.04
C THR A 15 35.48 -26.49 -25.74
N LYS A 16 35.11 -26.63 -24.49
CA LYS A 16 33.76 -26.27 -23.99
C LYS A 16 33.61 -24.74 -24.11
N LYS A 17 32.94 -24.27 -25.15
CA LYS A 17 32.43 -22.88 -25.22
C LYS A 17 31.43 -22.70 -24.09
N ALA A 18 31.77 -21.91 -23.07
CA ALA A 18 30.86 -21.46 -22.04
C ALA A 18 29.78 -20.57 -22.70
N VAL A 19 28.56 -21.10 -22.79
CA VAL A 19 27.40 -20.32 -23.18
C VAL A 19 27.15 -19.29 -22.09
N LYS A 20 27.48 -18.04 -22.34
CA LYS A 20 27.09 -16.91 -21.48
C LYS A 20 25.54 -16.91 -21.42
N ARG A 21 24.96 -17.39 -20.32
CA ARG A 21 23.55 -17.18 -20.00
C ARG A 21 23.33 -15.68 -19.95
N LYS A 22 22.56 -15.14 -20.91
CA LYS A 22 22.03 -13.78 -20.81
C LYS A 22 21.29 -13.69 -19.48
N SER A 23 21.74 -12.82 -18.59
CA SER A 23 21.02 -12.53 -17.36
C SER A 23 19.63 -12.01 -17.76
N VAL A 24 18.59 -12.77 -17.47
CA VAL A 24 17.21 -12.27 -17.54
C VAL A 24 17.17 -11.09 -16.57
N LYS A 25 16.92 -9.88 -17.07
CA LYS A 25 16.73 -8.72 -16.19
C LYS A 25 15.63 -9.07 -15.21
N ALA A 26 15.93 -8.98 -13.90
CA ALA A 26 14.94 -9.19 -12.86
C ALA A 26 13.77 -8.23 -13.11
N VAL A 27 12.55 -8.75 -13.06
CA VAL A 27 11.33 -7.94 -13.19
C VAL A 27 11.27 -7.02 -11.98
N LYS A 28 11.06 -5.73 -12.22
CA LYS A 28 10.92 -4.71 -11.18
C LYS A 28 9.43 -4.43 -10.92
N TYR A 29 9.02 -4.50 -9.66
CA TYR A 29 7.62 -4.36 -9.24
C TYR A 29 7.32 -3.08 -8.46
N SER A 30 8.34 -2.40 -7.91
CA SER A 30 8.20 -1.14 -7.18
C SER A 30 9.01 -0.02 -7.84
N TYR A 31 8.37 1.13 -8.07
CA TYR A 31 8.96 2.31 -8.72
C TYR A 31 8.85 3.51 -7.81
N ASP A 32 9.99 4.06 -7.40
CA ASP A 32 10.07 5.20 -6.50
C ASP A 32 9.78 6.52 -7.23
N PHE A 33 9.19 7.48 -6.52
CA PHE A 33 9.06 8.88 -6.94
C PHE A 33 9.32 9.82 -5.74
N GLY A 34 9.96 10.95 -6.04
CA GLY A 34 10.48 11.92 -5.07
C GLY A 34 11.82 12.44 -5.55
N GLN A 35 12.78 12.64 -4.65
CA GLN A 35 14.15 13.03 -5.02
C GLN A 35 14.81 12.00 -5.94
N LYS A 36 14.56 10.72 -5.68
CA LYS A 36 14.93 9.63 -6.58
C LYS A 36 13.68 9.10 -7.25
N THR A 37 13.61 9.24 -8.58
CA THR A 37 12.46 8.83 -9.38
C THR A 37 12.87 7.82 -10.45
N ASP A 38 12.23 6.65 -10.43
CA ASP A 38 12.50 5.56 -11.37
C ASP A 38 11.50 5.50 -12.54
N GLY A 39 10.31 6.08 -12.35
CA GLY A 39 9.19 6.05 -13.27
C GLY A 39 9.14 7.26 -14.21
N SER A 40 8.15 7.26 -15.10
CA SER A 40 7.82 8.38 -15.98
C SER A 40 6.39 8.25 -16.52
N SER A 41 5.86 9.31 -17.13
CA SER A 41 4.57 9.29 -17.84
C SER A 41 4.45 8.22 -18.92
N LYS A 42 5.58 7.77 -19.49
CA LYS A 42 5.64 6.70 -20.50
C LYS A 42 5.28 5.32 -19.94
N LEU A 43 5.34 5.13 -18.63
CA LEU A 43 5.05 3.86 -17.97
C LEU A 43 3.60 3.79 -17.45
N ARG A 44 2.66 4.51 -18.09
CA ARG A 44 1.26 4.58 -17.65
C ARG A 44 0.58 3.21 -17.56
N GLU A 45 0.91 2.28 -18.43
CA GLU A 45 0.35 0.93 -18.39
C GLU A 45 0.80 0.17 -17.13
N LEU A 46 2.03 0.38 -16.71
CA LEU A 46 2.67 -0.31 -15.59
C LEU A 46 2.38 0.37 -14.24
N LEU A 47 2.43 1.72 -14.21
CA LEU A 47 2.29 2.50 -12.98
C LEU A 47 0.86 3.03 -12.75
N GLY A 48 -0.04 2.79 -13.71
CA GLY A 48 -1.34 3.43 -13.74
C GLY A 48 -1.24 4.94 -14.00
N GLY A 49 -2.37 5.60 -14.19
CA GLY A 49 -2.40 7.05 -14.47
C GLY A 49 -1.82 7.88 -13.31
N LYS A 50 -2.19 7.55 -12.07
CA LYS A 50 -1.72 8.28 -10.89
C LYS A 50 -0.22 8.12 -10.65
N GLY A 51 0.29 6.89 -10.66
CA GLY A 51 1.72 6.61 -10.43
C GLY A 51 2.61 7.21 -11.51
N ALA A 52 2.22 7.08 -12.78
CA ALA A 52 2.95 7.66 -13.90
C ALA A 52 3.01 9.20 -13.82
N ASN A 53 1.90 9.85 -13.46
CA ASN A 53 1.86 11.30 -13.29
C ASN A 53 2.67 11.78 -12.08
N LEU A 54 2.61 11.09 -10.93
CA LEU A 54 3.44 11.41 -9.76
C LEU A 54 4.93 11.31 -10.09
N ALA A 55 5.34 10.25 -10.78
CA ALA A 55 6.72 10.10 -11.24
C ALA A 55 7.13 11.20 -12.21
N GLU A 56 6.28 11.57 -13.17
CA GLU A 56 6.59 12.65 -14.12
C GLU A 56 6.69 14.01 -13.44
N MET A 57 5.75 14.35 -12.56
CA MET A 57 5.79 15.58 -11.79
C MET A 57 7.09 15.69 -10.95
N ALA A 58 7.49 14.61 -10.29
CA ALA A 58 8.75 14.58 -9.54
C ALA A 58 9.96 14.77 -10.47
N ARG A 59 9.98 14.14 -11.67
CA ARG A 59 11.05 14.28 -12.65
C ARG A 59 11.24 15.69 -13.19
N ILE A 60 10.16 16.44 -13.36
CA ILE A 60 10.22 17.84 -13.85
C ILE A 60 10.44 18.84 -12.70
N GLY A 61 10.69 18.35 -11.47
CA GLY A 61 11.06 19.19 -10.31
C GLY A 61 9.89 19.77 -9.53
N LEU A 62 8.66 19.29 -9.72
CA LEU A 62 7.53 19.70 -8.88
C LEU A 62 7.67 19.08 -7.48
N PRO A 63 7.22 19.78 -6.41
CA PRO A 63 7.30 19.31 -5.03
C PRO A 63 6.27 18.23 -4.75
N VAL A 64 6.55 17.01 -5.21
CA VAL A 64 5.72 15.81 -4.96
C VAL A 64 6.16 15.16 -3.67
N PRO A 65 5.26 14.92 -2.69
CA PRO A 65 5.60 14.12 -1.52
C PRO A 65 6.13 12.74 -1.95
N PRO A 66 7.28 12.28 -1.41
CA PRO A 66 7.92 11.04 -1.86
C PRO A 66 7.04 9.81 -1.63
N GLY A 67 7.23 8.82 -2.48
CA GLY A 67 6.47 7.58 -2.44
C GLY A 67 6.99 6.56 -3.44
N PHE A 68 6.21 5.50 -3.62
CA PHE A 68 6.45 4.49 -4.63
C PHE A 68 5.15 3.93 -5.18
N THR A 69 5.24 3.35 -6.37
CA THR A 69 4.12 2.68 -7.03
C THR A 69 4.42 1.19 -7.18
N ILE A 70 3.58 0.32 -6.64
CA ILE A 70 3.54 -1.10 -6.93
C ILE A 70 2.78 -1.27 -8.24
N THR A 71 3.36 -2.00 -9.19
CA THR A 71 2.88 -2.06 -10.58
C THR A 71 1.57 -2.80 -10.78
N THR A 72 0.90 -2.54 -11.90
CA THR A 72 -0.29 -3.28 -12.35
C THR A 72 -0.02 -4.77 -12.57
N ASP A 73 1.22 -5.15 -12.94
CA ASP A 73 1.62 -6.54 -13.12
C ASP A 73 1.53 -7.33 -11.80
N VAL A 74 1.76 -6.67 -10.66
CA VAL A 74 1.58 -7.31 -9.35
C VAL A 74 0.11 -7.60 -9.09
N CYS A 75 -0.82 -6.73 -9.52
CA CYS A 75 -2.25 -6.98 -9.41
C CYS A 75 -2.66 -8.23 -10.20
N SER A 76 -2.21 -8.34 -11.45
CA SER A 76 -2.46 -9.53 -12.28
C SER A 76 -1.84 -10.78 -11.65
N TYR A 77 -0.58 -10.71 -11.23
CA TYR A 77 0.08 -11.81 -10.53
C TYR A 77 -0.68 -12.25 -9.27
N PHE A 78 -1.15 -11.29 -8.46
CA PHE A 78 -1.90 -11.55 -7.23
C PHE A 78 -3.17 -12.37 -7.50
N TYR A 79 -3.93 -12.04 -8.53
CA TYR A 79 -5.13 -12.81 -8.88
C TYR A 79 -4.80 -14.17 -9.51
N ASP A 80 -3.81 -14.23 -10.39
CA ASP A 80 -3.42 -15.46 -11.09
C ASP A 80 -2.78 -16.50 -10.17
N ASN A 81 -2.25 -16.08 -9.01
CA ASN A 81 -1.53 -16.94 -8.07
C ASN A 81 -2.22 -17.05 -6.69
N GLY A 82 -3.55 -17.04 -6.64
CA GLY A 82 -4.30 -17.28 -5.41
C GLY A 82 -4.06 -16.21 -4.34
N ARG A 83 -3.97 -14.95 -4.73
CA ARG A 83 -3.72 -13.77 -3.88
C ARG A 83 -2.33 -13.80 -3.19
N GLN A 84 -1.36 -14.40 -3.84
CA GLN A 84 0.04 -14.35 -3.41
C GLN A 84 0.81 -13.27 -4.15
N TYR A 85 1.88 -12.80 -3.55
CA TYR A 85 2.76 -11.79 -4.13
C TYR A 85 4.00 -12.40 -4.80
N PRO A 86 4.59 -11.73 -5.81
CA PRO A 86 5.91 -12.10 -6.32
C PRO A 86 6.95 -12.14 -5.20
N LYS A 87 7.82 -13.15 -5.19
CA LYS A 87 8.81 -13.39 -4.11
C LYS A 87 9.75 -12.21 -3.84
N THR A 88 10.05 -11.41 -4.87
CA THR A 88 10.95 -10.24 -4.74
C THR A 88 10.26 -9.00 -4.22
N LEU A 89 8.92 -8.91 -4.32
CA LEU A 89 8.17 -7.69 -4.02
C LEU A 89 8.38 -7.19 -2.59
N ALA A 90 8.42 -8.09 -1.61
CA ALA A 90 8.59 -7.69 -0.21
C ALA A 90 9.92 -6.96 0.05
N ALA A 91 11.00 -7.40 -0.61
CA ALA A 91 12.31 -6.76 -0.51
C ALA A 91 12.30 -5.39 -1.23
N GLU A 92 11.64 -5.28 -2.40
CA GLU A 92 11.50 -4.05 -3.14
C GLU A 92 10.69 -3.01 -2.35
N VAL A 93 9.54 -3.38 -1.80
CA VAL A 93 8.71 -2.51 -0.96
C VAL A 93 9.48 -2.02 0.27
N LYS A 94 10.22 -2.91 0.94
CA LYS A 94 11.06 -2.52 2.08
C LYS A 94 12.14 -1.52 1.68
N ALA A 95 12.77 -1.68 0.52
CA ALA A 95 13.75 -0.74 0.00
C ALA A 95 13.12 0.62 -0.35
N SER A 96 11.93 0.62 -0.94
CA SER A 96 11.19 1.85 -1.26
C SER A 96 10.74 2.61 0.00
N VAL A 97 10.26 1.92 1.04
CA VAL A 97 9.97 2.54 2.35
C VAL A 97 11.22 3.16 2.94
N ALA A 98 12.36 2.44 2.95
CA ALA A 98 13.62 2.97 3.45
C ALA A 98 14.12 4.19 2.65
N GLN A 99 13.82 4.26 1.34
CA GLN A 99 14.12 5.43 0.53
C GLN A 99 13.29 6.64 0.97
N ILE A 100 11.98 6.48 1.22
CA ILE A 100 11.13 7.55 1.76
C ILE A 100 11.66 8.00 3.13
N GLU A 101 11.92 7.06 4.03
CA GLU A 101 12.46 7.34 5.37
C GLU A 101 13.73 8.20 5.32
N LYS A 102 14.65 7.85 4.44
CA LYS A 102 15.91 8.58 4.23
C LYS A 102 15.66 9.99 3.69
N GLU A 103 14.72 10.13 2.74
CA GLU A 103 14.44 11.40 2.08
C GLU A 103 13.81 12.42 3.02
N VAL A 104 12.92 11.97 3.92
CA VAL A 104 12.16 12.87 4.80
C VAL A 104 12.63 12.90 6.25
N GLY A 105 13.59 12.04 6.62
CA GLY A 105 14.12 11.96 7.99
C GLY A 105 13.09 11.44 9.01
N LYS A 106 12.03 10.77 8.54
CA LYS A 106 11.00 10.11 9.36
C LYS A 106 11.16 8.60 9.28
N LYS A 107 10.59 7.85 10.23
CA LYS A 107 10.68 6.39 10.21
C LYS A 107 9.32 5.75 10.48
N LEU A 108 8.97 4.75 9.69
CA LEU A 108 7.74 3.98 9.84
C LEU A 108 7.74 3.22 11.18
N GLY A 109 6.69 3.38 11.97
CA GLY A 109 6.55 2.75 13.29
C GLY A 109 7.41 3.35 14.41
N ALA A 110 8.12 4.46 14.18
CA ALA A 110 8.99 5.06 15.19
C ALA A 110 8.23 5.79 16.30
N ASP A 111 8.79 5.75 17.52
CA ASP A 111 8.27 6.45 18.71
C ASP A 111 8.54 7.96 18.68
N LYS A 112 9.32 8.44 17.71
CA LYS A 112 9.61 9.86 17.46
C LYS A 112 9.60 10.09 15.96
N ASN A 113 9.01 11.21 15.54
CA ASN A 113 8.92 11.61 14.15
C ASN A 113 8.41 10.46 13.22
N PRO A 114 7.22 9.90 13.49
CA PRO A 114 6.72 8.75 12.74
C PRO A 114 6.46 9.10 11.28
N LEU A 115 6.83 8.19 10.39
CA LEU A 115 6.43 8.24 8.99
C LEU A 115 4.99 7.77 8.86
N LEU A 116 4.13 8.59 8.26
CA LEU A 116 2.76 8.22 7.94
C LEU A 116 2.59 8.17 6.43
N LEU A 117 1.87 7.16 5.96
CA LEU A 117 1.69 6.87 4.55
C LEU A 117 0.20 6.86 4.16
N SER A 118 -0.06 7.15 2.91
CA SER A 118 -1.32 6.86 2.24
C SER A 118 -1.13 5.71 1.26
N VAL A 119 -2.11 4.83 1.14
CA VAL A 119 -2.13 3.72 0.17
C VAL A 119 -3.36 3.90 -0.71
N ARG A 120 -3.14 4.09 -2.00
CA ARG A 120 -4.18 4.47 -2.96
C ARG A 120 -4.08 3.67 -4.25
N SER A 121 -5.22 3.36 -4.85
CA SER A 121 -5.29 2.76 -6.19
C SER A 121 -4.74 3.68 -7.27
N GLY A 122 -4.24 3.07 -8.35
CA GLY A 122 -3.73 3.76 -9.52
C GLY A 122 -4.04 2.99 -10.81
N ALA A 123 -5.33 2.93 -11.20
CA ALA A 123 -5.71 2.33 -12.48
C ALA A 123 -5.18 3.16 -13.66
N ARG A 124 -5.07 2.54 -14.85
CA ARG A 124 -4.65 3.22 -16.10
C ARG A 124 -5.59 4.35 -16.46
N GLU A 125 -6.89 4.14 -16.28
CA GLU A 125 -7.94 5.14 -16.43
C GLU A 125 -8.46 5.58 -15.06
N SER A 126 -8.88 6.85 -14.97
CA SER A 126 -9.42 7.41 -13.74
C SER A 126 -10.79 6.78 -13.44
N MET A 127 -10.94 6.25 -12.23
CA MET A 127 -12.17 5.64 -11.75
C MET A 127 -12.54 6.24 -10.38
N PRO A 128 -13.06 7.50 -10.36
CA PRO A 128 -13.30 8.24 -9.11
C PRO A 128 -14.31 7.52 -8.21
N GLY A 129 -13.96 7.32 -6.93
CA GLY A 129 -14.83 6.69 -5.94
C GLY A 129 -15.03 5.18 -6.09
N MET A 130 -14.43 4.55 -7.11
CA MET A 130 -14.67 3.12 -7.39
C MET A 130 -13.76 2.19 -6.58
N MET A 131 -12.57 2.64 -6.20
CA MET A 131 -11.57 1.84 -5.52
C MET A 131 -11.16 2.47 -4.18
N ASP A 132 -10.65 1.63 -3.30
CA ASP A 132 -10.39 1.99 -1.93
C ASP A 132 -9.09 2.80 -1.74
N THR A 133 -9.05 3.55 -0.64
CA THR A 133 -7.93 4.37 -0.19
C THR A 133 -7.76 4.18 1.30
N ILE A 134 -6.53 4.05 1.77
CA ILE A 134 -6.18 4.03 3.19
C ILE A 134 -5.26 5.20 3.47
N LEU A 135 -5.62 6.02 4.47
CA LEU A 135 -4.85 7.18 4.91
C LEU A 135 -4.33 6.97 6.33
N ASN A 136 -3.28 7.72 6.70
CA ASN A 136 -2.68 7.70 8.04
C ASN A 136 -2.10 6.33 8.46
N LEU A 137 -1.73 5.49 7.49
CA LEU A 137 -1.05 4.23 7.75
C LEU A 137 0.26 4.47 8.50
N GLY A 138 0.55 3.64 9.48
CA GLY A 138 1.67 3.80 10.41
C GLY A 138 1.26 4.30 11.78
N LEU A 139 -0.01 4.76 11.94
CA LEU A 139 -0.55 5.07 13.27
C LEU A 139 -0.88 3.78 14.03
N ASN A 140 -0.45 3.77 15.29
CA ASN A 140 -0.75 2.74 16.28
C ASN A 140 -0.74 3.38 17.67
N ASP A 141 -0.89 2.59 18.73
CA ASP A 141 -0.97 3.08 20.12
C ASP A 141 0.30 3.80 20.61
N LYS A 142 1.44 3.60 19.92
CA LYS A 142 2.71 4.27 20.22
C LYS A 142 2.87 5.52 19.35
N THR A 143 2.72 5.37 18.04
CA THR A 143 3.00 6.43 17.07
C THR A 143 2.00 7.57 17.14
N VAL A 144 0.74 7.34 17.58
CA VAL A 144 -0.23 8.42 17.82
C VAL A 144 0.24 9.39 18.92
N LYS A 145 0.89 8.88 19.96
CA LYS A 145 1.46 9.72 21.03
C LYS A 145 2.63 10.56 20.51
N ALA A 146 3.44 9.99 19.64
CA ALA A 146 4.52 10.71 18.98
C ALA A 146 3.98 11.84 18.09
N LEU A 147 2.95 11.56 17.27
CA LEU A 147 2.29 12.56 16.46
C LEU A 147 1.65 13.66 17.30
N ALA A 148 1.00 13.33 18.41
CA ALA A 148 0.42 14.30 19.34
C ALA A 148 1.48 15.26 19.92
N LYS A 149 2.65 14.72 20.26
CA LYS A 149 3.76 15.52 20.77
C LYS A 149 4.39 16.40 19.69
N GLU A 150 4.56 15.88 18.47
CA GLU A 150 5.17 16.57 17.34
C GLU A 150 4.28 17.72 16.85
N SER A 151 2.98 17.47 16.72
CA SER A 151 2.00 18.47 16.26
C SER A 151 1.62 19.51 17.33
N GLY A 152 1.91 19.25 18.60
CA GLY A 152 1.39 20.04 19.71
C GLY A 152 -0.13 19.98 19.89
N ASN A 153 -0.81 19.10 19.12
CA ASN A 153 -2.27 18.97 19.12
C ASN A 153 -2.69 17.50 19.27
N ALA A 154 -3.03 17.13 20.49
CA ALA A 154 -3.44 15.76 20.79
C ALA A 154 -4.77 15.39 20.12
N ALA A 155 -5.74 16.30 20.07
CA ALA A 155 -7.03 16.04 19.43
C ALA A 155 -6.84 15.73 17.93
N PHE A 156 -6.03 16.51 17.22
CA PHE A 156 -5.66 16.23 15.83
C PHE A 156 -5.05 14.83 15.66
N ALA A 157 -4.07 14.47 16.49
CA ALA A 157 -3.39 13.19 16.37
C ALA A 157 -4.34 11.99 16.60
N TYR A 158 -5.19 12.07 17.63
CA TYR A 158 -6.16 11.02 17.92
C TYR A 158 -7.29 10.98 16.90
N ASP A 159 -7.70 12.11 16.29
CA ASP A 159 -8.66 12.08 15.18
C ASP A 159 -8.06 11.43 13.92
N CYS A 160 -6.80 11.71 13.59
CA CYS A 160 -6.09 10.98 12.53
C CYS A 160 -6.08 9.47 12.78
N TYR A 161 -5.83 9.05 14.03
CA TYR A 161 -5.81 7.63 14.39
C TYR A 161 -7.21 7.01 14.36
N ARG A 162 -8.22 7.69 14.86
CA ARG A 162 -9.61 7.25 14.79
C ARG A 162 -10.04 7.02 13.34
N ARG A 163 -9.74 7.97 12.43
CA ARG A 163 -10.05 7.86 11.00
C ARG A 163 -9.31 6.70 10.35
N PHE A 164 -8.06 6.47 10.72
CA PHE A 164 -7.30 5.33 10.22
C PHE A 164 -7.92 4.01 10.67
N ILE A 165 -8.28 3.87 11.95
CA ILE A 165 -8.92 2.65 12.48
C ILE A 165 -10.25 2.39 11.78
N GLN A 166 -11.08 3.42 11.61
CA GLN A 166 -12.36 3.31 10.90
C GLN A 166 -12.16 2.84 9.46
N MET A 167 -11.30 3.53 8.71
CA MET A 167 -11.04 3.22 7.30
C MET A 167 -10.40 1.84 7.14
N TYR A 168 -9.43 1.47 7.96
CA TYR A 168 -8.78 0.17 7.93
C TYR A 168 -9.75 -0.95 8.38
N GLY A 169 -10.54 -0.71 9.40
CA GLY A 169 -11.57 -1.64 9.88
C GLY A 169 -12.62 -1.94 8.81
N ASP A 170 -13.12 -0.91 8.14
CA ASP A 170 -14.10 -1.05 7.05
C ASP A 170 -13.47 -1.72 5.81
N VAL A 171 -12.40 -1.13 5.26
CA VAL A 171 -11.84 -1.51 3.95
C VAL A 171 -11.00 -2.78 4.00
N VAL A 172 -10.15 -2.93 5.04
CA VAL A 172 -9.18 -4.03 5.12
C VAL A 172 -9.73 -5.21 5.92
N MET A 173 -10.40 -4.92 7.04
CA MET A 173 -10.90 -5.97 7.95
C MET A 173 -12.37 -6.34 7.70
N GLY A 174 -13.07 -5.64 6.80
CA GLY A 174 -14.43 -5.95 6.38
C GLY A 174 -15.50 -5.70 7.44
N VAL A 175 -15.28 -4.75 8.33
CA VAL A 175 -16.27 -4.34 9.36
C VAL A 175 -17.30 -3.42 8.72
N GLN A 176 -18.23 -4.01 7.98
CA GLN A 176 -19.30 -3.31 7.28
C GLN A 176 -20.65 -3.55 7.94
N ALA A 177 -21.67 -2.81 7.51
CA ALA A 177 -23.05 -3.10 7.84
C ALA A 177 -23.43 -4.52 7.37
N VAL A 178 -24.13 -5.27 8.20
CA VAL A 178 -24.48 -6.67 7.92
C VAL A 178 -25.70 -6.75 6.98
N ASN A 179 -26.57 -5.74 7.02
CA ASN A 179 -27.77 -5.64 6.18
C ASN A 179 -28.20 -4.17 6.02
N GLU A 180 -29.21 -3.91 5.20
CA GLU A 180 -29.71 -2.56 4.92
C GLU A 180 -30.24 -1.80 6.16
N ASN A 181 -30.58 -2.51 7.23
CA ASN A 181 -31.04 -1.94 8.49
C ASN A 181 -29.91 -1.79 9.53
N ASP A 182 -28.72 -2.28 9.24
CA ASP A 182 -27.51 -2.16 10.08
C ASP A 182 -26.70 -0.96 9.58
N HIS A 183 -26.60 0.07 10.41
CA HIS A 183 -25.74 1.20 10.12
C HIS A 183 -24.29 0.78 10.23
N CYS A 184 -23.39 1.48 9.51
CA CYS A 184 -21.94 1.29 9.68
C CYS A 184 -21.61 1.35 11.18
N PRO A 185 -21.05 0.29 11.77
CA PRO A 185 -20.87 0.23 13.23
C PRO A 185 -20.06 1.38 13.79
N PHE A 186 -19.13 1.92 12.99
CA PHE A 186 -18.29 3.04 13.38
C PHE A 186 -19.08 4.34 13.49
N GLU A 187 -20.04 4.59 12.59
CA GLU A 187 -20.87 5.81 12.63
C GLU A 187 -21.77 5.84 13.84
N GLY A 188 -22.42 4.73 14.17
CA GLY A 188 -23.28 4.63 15.37
C GLY A 188 -22.49 4.85 16.66
N ILE A 189 -21.25 4.34 16.73
CA ILE A 189 -20.38 4.56 17.89
C ILE A 189 -19.95 6.05 17.96
N LEU A 190 -19.61 6.67 16.84
CA LEU A 190 -19.22 8.08 16.75
C LEU A 190 -20.36 9.00 17.21
N GLU A 191 -21.58 8.78 16.71
CA GLU A 191 -22.77 9.52 17.14
C GLU A 191 -23.02 9.42 18.65
N LYS A 192 -22.87 8.21 19.20
CA LYS A 192 -23.03 7.99 20.63
C LYS A 192 -22.01 8.76 21.44
N VAL A 193 -20.72 8.76 21.03
CA VAL A 193 -19.67 9.51 21.73
C VAL A 193 -19.90 11.01 21.60
N ARG A 194 -20.34 11.55 20.45
CA ARG A 194 -20.71 12.96 20.30
C ARG A 194 -21.83 13.36 21.26
N LYS A 195 -22.87 12.55 21.37
CA LYS A 195 -23.98 12.78 22.31
C LYS A 195 -23.51 12.77 23.77
N GLU A 196 -22.65 11.83 24.14
CA GLU A 196 -22.07 11.73 25.49
C GLU A 196 -21.16 12.93 25.82
N ALA A 197 -20.44 13.47 24.83
CA ALA A 197 -19.61 14.65 24.97
C ALA A 197 -20.39 15.97 24.88
N GLY A 198 -21.66 15.94 24.46
CA GLY A 198 -22.49 17.15 24.30
C GLY A 198 -22.07 18.02 23.12
N VAL A 199 -21.51 17.45 22.04
CA VAL A 199 -21.03 18.17 20.85
C VAL A 199 -21.78 17.71 19.59
N GLU A 200 -21.84 18.59 18.58
CA GLU A 200 -22.51 18.29 17.32
C GLU A 200 -21.53 17.82 16.23
N LEU A 201 -20.31 18.37 16.22
CA LEU A 201 -19.32 18.11 15.18
C LEU A 201 -18.16 17.25 15.69
N ASP A 202 -17.61 16.42 14.82
CA ASP A 202 -16.47 15.54 15.13
C ASP A 202 -15.21 16.31 15.59
N ASN A 203 -14.99 17.51 15.04
CA ASN A 203 -13.86 18.37 15.35
C ASN A 203 -13.95 19.08 16.70
N GLU A 204 -15.09 18.96 17.39
CA GLU A 204 -15.32 19.48 18.75
C GLU A 204 -14.94 18.44 19.82
N LEU A 205 -14.73 17.17 19.41
CA LEU A 205 -14.32 16.10 20.31
C LEU A 205 -12.93 16.36 20.89
N THR A 206 -12.81 16.23 22.19
CA THR A 206 -11.52 16.37 22.87
C THR A 206 -10.63 15.14 22.64
N ALA A 207 -9.33 15.26 22.92
CA ALA A 207 -8.41 14.13 22.86
C ALA A 207 -8.85 12.94 23.73
N LYS A 208 -9.52 13.22 24.87
CA LYS A 208 -10.05 12.17 25.77
C LYS A 208 -11.24 11.45 25.13
N ASP A 209 -12.15 12.17 24.51
CA ASP A 209 -13.32 11.60 23.82
C ASP A 209 -12.87 10.72 22.64
N LEU A 210 -11.88 11.20 21.89
CA LEU A 210 -11.29 10.46 20.76
C LEU A 210 -10.55 9.19 21.22
N GLN A 211 -9.89 9.20 22.38
CA GLN A 211 -9.27 7.99 22.95
C GLN A 211 -10.33 6.95 23.33
N GLU A 212 -11.44 7.37 23.94
CA GLU A 212 -12.56 6.47 24.25
C GLU A 212 -13.21 5.93 22.97
N LEU A 213 -13.40 6.79 21.95
CA LEU A 213 -13.92 6.39 20.64
C LEU A 213 -13.03 5.33 19.99
N ILE A 214 -11.71 5.53 19.97
CA ILE A 214 -10.72 4.56 19.47
C ILE A 214 -10.82 3.22 20.17
N LYS A 215 -10.98 3.23 21.50
CA LYS A 215 -11.16 2.01 22.28
C LYS A 215 -12.42 1.25 21.84
N ARG A 216 -13.54 1.95 21.65
CA ARG A 216 -14.80 1.35 21.18
C ARG A 216 -14.67 0.83 19.73
N TYR A 217 -13.99 1.54 18.87
CA TYR A 217 -13.72 1.10 17.49
C TYR A 217 -12.91 -0.20 17.46
N LYS A 218 -11.85 -0.30 18.25
CA LYS A 218 -11.06 -1.53 18.36
C LYS A 218 -11.87 -2.69 18.94
N ALA A 219 -12.74 -2.42 19.89
CA ALA A 219 -13.61 -3.44 20.47
C ALA A 219 -14.59 -4.00 19.44
N VAL A 220 -15.24 -3.15 18.64
CA VAL A 220 -16.17 -3.60 17.58
C VAL A 220 -15.43 -4.34 16.46
N ILE A 221 -14.23 -3.92 16.10
CA ILE A 221 -13.38 -4.65 15.15
C ILE A 221 -13.16 -6.08 15.65
N THR A 222 -12.68 -6.22 16.89
CA THR A 222 -12.42 -7.55 17.47
C THR A 222 -13.69 -8.39 17.57
N GLN A 223 -14.81 -7.78 17.96
CA GLN A 223 -16.11 -8.46 18.05
C GLN A 223 -16.59 -8.98 16.69
N ARG A 224 -16.44 -8.18 15.62
CA ARG A 224 -16.96 -8.51 14.28
C ARG A 224 -16.04 -9.45 13.50
N THR A 225 -14.72 -9.35 13.70
CA THR A 225 -13.73 -10.07 12.89
C THR A 225 -13.03 -11.21 13.63
N GLY A 226 -13.14 -11.26 14.95
CA GLY A 226 -12.36 -12.17 15.80
C GLY A 226 -10.87 -11.81 15.90
N THR A 227 -10.44 -10.70 15.27
CA THR A 227 -9.03 -10.30 15.19
C THR A 227 -8.85 -8.88 15.71
N ALA A 228 -7.80 -8.63 16.49
CA ALA A 228 -7.49 -7.29 16.96
C ALA A 228 -7.00 -6.38 15.81
N PHE A 229 -7.24 -5.06 15.95
CA PHE A 229 -6.67 -4.08 15.02
C PHE A 229 -5.13 -4.15 15.03
N PRO A 230 -4.46 -4.30 13.86
CA PRO A 230 -3.03 -4.53 13.78
C PRO A 230 -2.22 -3.32 14.25
N GLN A 231 -1.22 -3.59 15.09
CA GLN A 231 -0.31 -2.57 15.61
C GLN A 231 1.04 -2.54 14.87
N ALA A 232 1.34 -3.59 14.08
CA ALA A 232 2.56 -3.69 13.29
C ALA A 232 2.39 -2.95 11.96
N ASP A 233 3.29 -2.04 11.68
CA ASP A 233 3.29 -1.14 10.51
C ASP A 233 3.32 -1.87 9.16
N TYR A 234 4.14 -2.92 9.04
CA TYR A 234 4.17 -3.72 7.81
C TYR A 234 2.94 -4.62 7.63
N GLU A 235 2.31 -5.07 8.71
CA GLU A 235 1.02 -5.75 8.64
C GLU A 235 -0.06 -4.81 8.11
N GLN A 236 -0.10 -3.58 8.63
CA GLN A 236 -0.97 -2.52 8.13
C GLN A 236 -0.73 -2.23 6.64
N LEU A 237 0.55 -2.15 6.23
CA LEU A 237 0.92 -1.86 4.84
C LEU A 237 0.45 -2.97 3.89
N TRP A 238 0.74 -4.22 4.19
CA TRP A 238 0.36 -5.34 3.33
C TRP A 238 -1.15 -5.57 3.31
N GLY A 239 -1.83 -5.39 4.44
CA GLY A 239 -3.29 -5.40 4.50
C GLY A 239 -3.89 -4.34 3.57
N SER A 240 -3.36 -3.11 3.62
CA SER A 240 -3.80 -2.00 2.77
C SER A 240 -3.53 -2.25 1.28
N VAL A 241 -2.36 -2.79 0.93
CA VAL A 241 -2.02 -3.15 -0.47
C VAL A 241 -2.97 -4.22 -0.99
N SER A 242 -3.24 -5.27 -0.18
CA SER A 242 -4.18 -6.34 -0.53
C SER A 242 -5.60 -5.79 -0.74
N ALA A 243 -6.05 -4.90 0.14
CA ALA A 243 -7.38 -4.29 0.04
C ALA A 243 -7.53 -3.44 -1.24
N VAL A 244 -6.50 -2.66 -1.59
CA VAL A 244 -6.50 -1.88 -2.84
C VAL A 244 -6.56 -2.82 -4.06
N PHE A 245 -5.81 -3.92 -4.11
CA PHE A 245 -5.94 -4.89 -5.19
C PHE A 245 -7.33 -5.53 -5.20
N ASN A 246 -7.87 -5.94 -4.04
CA ASN A 246 -9.21 -6.51 -3.95
C ASN A 246 -10.28 -5.53 -4.44
N SER A 247 -10.12 -4.23 -4.21
CA SER A 247 -11.07 -3.21 -4.64
C SER A 247 -11.20 -3.10 -6.17
N TRP A 248 -10.22 -3.60 -6.94
CA TRP A 248 -10.34 -3.73 -8.39
C TRP A 248 -11.50 -4.63 -8.82
N GLN A 249 -11.82 -5.65 -8.00
CA GLN A 249 -12.88 -6.61 -8.28
C GLN A 249 -14.17 -6.37 -7.48
N ASN A 250 -14.27 -5.26 -6.73
CA ASN A 250 -15.51 -4.93 -6.05
C ASN A 250 -16.61 -4.62 -7.09
N GLU A 251 -17.87 -4.70 -6.67
CA GLU A 251 -19.03 -4.54 -7.54
C GLU A 251 -19.03 -3.17 -8.24
N ARG A 252 -18.78 -2.09 -7.50
CA ARG A 252 -18.73 -0.71 -8.03
C ARG A 252 -17.70 -0.56 -9.14
N ALA A 253 -16.48 -1.06 -8.92
CA ALA A 253 -15.39 -1.00 -9.88
C ALA A 253 -15.68 -1.88 -11.11
N THR A 254 -16.31 -3.03 -10.91
CA THR A 254 -16.68 -3.95 -11.99
C THR A 254 -17.74 -3.34 -12.89
N LEU A 255 -18.83 -2.80 -12.33
CA LEU A 255 -19.88 -2.11 -13.08
C LEU A 255 -19.35 -0.88 -13.82
N TYR A 256 -18.48 -0.09 -13.18
CA TYR A 256 -17.84 1.05 -13.81
C TYR A 256 -17.00 0.62 -15.03
N ARG A 257 -16.16 -0.41 -14.87
CA ARG A 257 -15.35 -0.94 -15.97
C ARG A 257 -16.20 -1.45 -17.15
N GLN A 258 -17.26 -2.17 -16.85
CA GLN A 258 -18.21 -2.63 -17.89
C GLN A 258 -18.81 -1.46 -18.66
N LYS A 259 -19.28 -0.43 -17.94
CA LYS A 259 -19.91 0.76 -18.54
C LYS A 259 -18.94 1.53 -19.46
N TYR A 260 -17.66 1.60 -19.11
CA TYR A 260 -16.67 2.40 -19.84
C TYR A 260 -15.72 1.57 -20.70
N GLY A 261 -15.97 0.27 -20.87
CA GLY A 261 -15.14 -0.60 -21.70
C GLY A 261 -13.70 -0.80 -21.21
N ILE A 262 -13.46 -0.71 -19.88
CA ILE A 262 -12.13 -0.86 -19.29
C ILE A 262 -11.86 -2.35 -19.04
N PRO A 263 -10.82 -2.94 -19.68
CA PRO A 263 -10.52 -4.36 -19.55
C PRO A 263 -10.16 -4.76 -18.12
N ALA A 264 -10.76 -5.82 -17.60
CA ALA A 264 -10.46 -6.36 -16.27
C ALA A 264 -8.98 -6.78 -16.12
N ALA A 265 -8.36 -7.28 -17.21
CA ALA A 265 -6.98 -7.70 -17.27
C ALA A 265 -5.94 -6.56 -17.04
N TRP A 266 -6.37 -5.29 -17.12
CA TRP A 266 -5.43 -4.19 -16.87
C TRP A 266 -4.98 -4.09 -15.41
N GLY A 267 -5.77 -4.55 -14.46
CA GLY A 267 -5.48 -4.45 -13.06
C GLY A 267 -5.39 -2.99 -12.56
N THR A 268 -4.95 -2.82 -11.34
CA THR A 268 -4.63 -1.52 -10.75
C THR A 268 -3.22 -1.52 -10.17
N ALA A 269 -2.53 -0.40 -10.24
CA ALA A 269 -1.33 -0.15 -9.45
C ALA A 269 -1.71 0.29 -8.03
N VAL A 270 -0.77 0.22 -7.10
CA VAL A 270 -0.92 0.75 -5.75
C VAL A 270 0.13 1.83 -5.53
N ASN A 271 -0.33 3.04 -5.18
CA ASN A 271 0.55 4.16 -4.84
C ASN A 271 0.63 4.28 -3.32
N VAL A 272 1.84 4.16 -2.79
CA VAL A 272 2.18 4.39 -1.38
C VAL A 272 2.94 5.69 -1.29
N GLN A 273 2.43 6.67 -0.53
CA GLN A 273 2.96 8.03 -0.55
C GLN A 273 2.94 8.66 0.84
N LEU A 274 3.95 9.47 1.13
CA LEU A 274 4.02 10.28 2.35
C LEU A 274 2.73 11.09 2.56
N MET A 275 2.20 11.05 3.78
CA MET A 275 1.14 11.97 4.23
C MET A 275 1.74 13.35 4.53
N VAL A 276 1.05 14.39 4.07
CA VAL A 276 1.35 15.80 4.36
C VAL A 276 0.14 16.40 5.07
N PHE A 277 0.39 17.11 6.19
CA PHE A 277 -0.62 17.75 7.02
C PHE A 277 -0.49 19.26 6.97
#